data_6a2c773c28fc558b6018a21e74740d78
#
_entry.id   6a2c773c28fc558b6018a21e74740d78
#
_cell.length_a   1.000
_cell.length_b   1.000
_cell.length_c   1.000
_cell.angle_alpha   90.00
_cell.angle_beta   90.00
_cell.angle_gamma   90.00
#
_symmetry.space_group_name_H-M   'P 1'
#
loop_
_entity.id
_entity.type
_entity.pdbx_description
1 polymer ?
#
loop_
_entity_poly.entity_id
_entity_poly.type
_entity_poly.pdbx_seq_one_letter_code
_entity_poly.pdbx_strand_id
1 'polypeptide(L)'
;MAHHFEKEQHFEYKGRKGYYALIVTTDWQVVLADLCPPSDGWGGCESETFAHPVHPVLACMVYRWAVREFLNWLHARRPPQFWFCTDGEESRRSLYLRYALKLEEHGYACYASSEDTFRFVRRAE
;
A
#
# COMPACT_ATOMS: atom_id res chain seq x y z
N MET A 1 -4.24 15.53 11.95
CA MET A 1 -2.81 15.24 12.01
C MET A 1 -2.27 14.92 10.62
N ALA A 2 -1.12 15.40 10.31
CA ALA A 2 -0.50 15.18 9.02
C ALA A 2 0.09 13.76 8.94
N HIS A 3 -0.16 13.06 7.84
CA HIS A 3 0.51 11.80 7.56
C HIS A 3 1.96 12.06 7.15
N HIS A 4 2.81 11.06 7.24
CA HIS A 4 4.18 11.16 6.73
C HIS A 4 4.22 11.30 5.22
N PHE A 5 3.24 10.71 4.54
CA PHE A 5 3.11 10.77 3.09
C PHE A 5 1.66 10.55 2.71
N GLU A 6 1.21 11.28 1.68
CA GLU A 6 -0.13 11.10 1.14
C GLU A 6 -0.13 11.54 -0.32
N LYS A 7 -0.59 10.67 -1.19
CA LYS A 7 -0.73 10.99 -2.61
C LYS A 7 -1.97 10.32 -3.17
N GLU A 8 -2.75 11.07 -3.93
CA GLU A 8 -3.99 10.61 -4.53
C GLU A 8 -3.84 10.51 -6.04
N GLN A 9 -4.59 9.59 -6.66
CA GLN A 9 -4.57 9.42 -8.11
C GLN A 9 -5.90 8.87 -8.58
N HIS A 10 -6.38 9.43 -9.70
CA HIS A 10 -7.53 8.92 -10.42
C HIS A 10 -7.06 7.92 -11.48
N PHE A 11 -7.86 6.88 -11.68
CA PHE A 11 -7.59 5.85 -12.67
C PHE A 11 -8.84 5.61 -13.51
N GLU A 12 -8.65 5.26 -14.77
CA GLU A 12 -9.75 4.91 -15.65
C GLU A 12 -9.30 3.84 -16.64
N TYR A 13 -10.17 2.83 -16.84
CA TYR A 13 -9.96 1.80 -17.85
C TYR A 13 -11.31 1.34 -18.38
N LYS A 14 -11.54 1.57 -19.67
CA LYS A 14 -12.78 1.17 -20.38
C LYS A 14 -14.05 1.57 -19.61
N GLY A 15 -14.14 2.84 -19.22
CA GLY A 15 -15.30 3.37 -18.51
C GLY A 15 -15.34 3.04 -17.01
N ARG A 16 -14.44 2.22 -16.52
CA ARG A 16 -14.33 1.95 -15.08
C ARG A 16 -13.39 2.96 -14.46
N LYS A 17 -13.83 3.56 -13.38
CA LYS A 17 -13.08 4.63 -12.71
C LYS A 17 -12.72 4.20 -11.30
N GLY A 18 -11.56 4.69 -10.84
CA GLY A 18 -11.12 4.50 -9.46
C GLY A 18 -10.42 5.75 -8.97
N TYR A 19 -10.48 5.97 -7.68
CA TYR A 19 -9.79 7.08 -7.02
C TYR A 19 -9.17 6.54 -5.74
N TYR A 20 -7.84 6.57 -5.66
CA TYR A 20 -7.10 5.92 -4.60
C TYR A 20 -6.09 6.85 -3.97
N ALA A 21 -5.81 6.63 -2.70
CA ALA A 21 -4.76 7.33 -1.98
C ALA A 21 -3.74 6.35 -1.43
N LEU A 22 -2.47 6.66 -1.61
CA LEU A 22 -1.39 5.97 -0.93
C LEU A 22 -0.99 6.83 0.26
N ILE A 23 -1.06 6.27 1.46
CA ILE A 23 -0.88 7.00 2.70
C ILE A 23 0.14 6.28 3.56
N VAL A 24 1.06 7.04 4.18
CA VAL A 24 1.88 6.54 5.28
C VAL A 24 1.46 7.34 6.51
N THR A 25 0.87 6.67 7.46
CA THR A 25 0.29 7.29 8.65
C THR A 25 1.37 7.76 9.63
N THR A 26 0.96 8.44 10.69
CA THR A 26 1.90 8.95 11.69
C THR A 26 2.63 7.85 12.46
N ASP A 27 2.08 6.64 12.50
CA ASP A 27 2.73 5.47 13.10
C ASP A 27 3.43 4.57 12.06
N TRP A 28 3.67 5.11 10.86
CA TRP A 28 4.42 4.45 9.78
C TRP A 28 3.68 3.31 9.09
N GLN A 29 2.36 3.23 9.23
CA GLN A 29 1.57 2.26 8.50
C GLN A 29 1.37 2.71 7.05
N VAL A 30 1.64 1.80 6.11
CA VAL A 30 1.39 2.05 4.69
C VAL A 30 -0.01 1.54 4.34
N VAL A 31 -0.84 2.42 3.79
CA VAL A 31 -2.23 2.12 3.47
C VAL A 31 -2.53 2.54 2.04
N LEU A 32 -3.26 1.70 1.32
CA LEU A 32 -3.83 2.05 0.02
C LEU A 32 -5.34 2.13 0.19
N ALA A 33 -5.87 3.35 0.18
CA ALA A 33 -7.28 3.59 0.44
C ALA A 33 -8.06 3.80 -0.85
N ASP A 34 -9.25 3.23 -0.93
CA ASP A 34 -10.21 3.50 -1.99
C ASP A 34 -11.05 4.71 -1.57
N LEU A 35 -10.87 5.83 -2.26
CA LEU A 35 -11.53 7.09 -1.96
C LEU A 35 -12.89 7.24 -2.64
N CYS A 36 -13.23 6.32 -3.53
CA CYS A 36 -14.50 6.32 -4.24
C CYS A 36 -15.10 4.91 -4.20
N PRO A 37 -15.48 4.42 -3.00
CA PRO A 37 -16.02 3.07 -2.87
C PRO A 37 -17.37 2.94 -3.58
N PRO A 38 -17.79 1.72 -3.92
CA PRO A 38 -19.11 1.51 -4.52
C PRO A 38 -20.19 2.17 -3.67
N SER A 39 -21.17 2.77 -4.32
CA SER A 39 -22.14 3.63 -3.66
C SER A 39 -23.25 2.84 -2.93
N ASP A 40 -22.87 1.93 -2.07
CA ASP A 40 -23.79 1.24 -1.19
C ASP A 40 -24.04 1.99 0.11
N GLY A 41 -23.56 3.23 0.18
CA GLY A 41 -23.84 4.13 1.30
C GLY A 41 -22.87 4.04 2.46
N TRP A 42 -21.97 3.12 2.43
CA TRP A 42 -20.99 2.98 3.51
C TRP A 42 -19.64 3.52 3.04
N GLY A 43 -19.53 4.83 2.97
CA GLY A 43 -18.35 5.49 2.50
C GLY A 43 -17.17 5.48 3.47
N GLY A 44 -16.94 4.41 4.15
CA GLY A 44 -15.81 4.31 5.05
C GLY A 44 -14.52 4.06 4.30
N CYS A 45 -13.70 5.07 4.19
CA CYS A 45 -12.33 4.91 3.71
C CYS A 45 -11.44 4.34 4.81
N GLU A 46 -12.01 3.59 5.71
CA GLU A 46 -11.29 3.08 6.87
C GLU A 46 -10.67 1.71 6.60
N SER A 47 -10.10 1.56 5.42
CA SER A 47 -9.33 0.36 5.14
C SER A 47 -8.00 0.48 5.85
N GLU A 48 -7.80 -0.32 6.87
CA GLU A 48 -6.51 -0.43 7.54
C GLU A 48 -5.52 -1.27 6.74
N THR A 49 -5.92 -1.68 5.55
CA THR A 49 -5.14 -2.54 4.68
C THR A 49 -5.09 -1.96 3.27
N PHE A 50 -4.72 -2.78 2.31
CA PHE A 50 -4.69 -2.38 0.91
C PHE A 50 -6.04 -2.61 0.25
N ALA A 51 -6.57 -1.57 -0.40
CA ALA A 51 -7.76 -1.70 -1.22
C ALA A 51 -7.49 -2.63 -2.41
N HIS A 52 -8.52 -3.34 -2.82
CA HIS A 52 -8.42 -4.29 -3.94
C HIS A 52 -9.44 -3.93 -5.01
N PRO A 53 -9.00 -3.27 -6.08
CA PRO A 53 -9.91 -3.00 -7.21
C PRO A 53 -10.48 -4.30 -7.78
N VAL A 54 -11.75 -4.28 -8.11
CA VAL A 54 -12.44 -5.47 -8.61
C VAL A 54 -11.94 -5.88 -10.00
N HIS A 55 -11.66 -4.89 -10.85
CA HIS A 55 -11.23 -5.16 -12.22
C HIS A 55 -9.73 -5.45 -12.26
N PRO A 56 -9.29 -6.59 -12.84
CA PRO A 56 -7.87 -6.96 -12.81
C PRO A 56 -6.92 -5.96 -13.44
N VAL A 57 -7.30 -5.34 -14.56
CA VAL A 57 -6.44 -4.36 -15.21
C VAL A 57 -6.33 -3.09 -14.38
N LEU A 58 -7.45 -2.63 -13.84
CA LEU A 58 -7.46 -1.47 -12.95
C LEU A 58 -6.62 -1.75 -11.69
N ALA A 59 -6.75 -2.94 -11.12
CA ALA A 59 -5.93 -3.35 -9.98
C ALA A 59 -4.44 -3.28 -10.30
N CYS A 60 -4.05 -3.79 -11.47
CA CYS A 60 -2.66 -3.74 -11.90
C CYS A 60 -2.15 -2.30 -12.03
N MET A 61 -2.95 -1.40 -12.60
CA MET A 61 -2.60 0.01 -12.72
C MET A 61 -2.40 0.67 -11.36
N VAL A 62 -3.32 0.41 -10.44
CA VAL A 62 -3.30 0.99 -9.10
C VAL A 62 -2.08 0.51 -8.32
N TYR A 63 -1.82 -0.79 -8.31
CA TYR A 63 -0.69 -1.35 -7.56
C TYR A 63 0.65 -0.91 -8.14
N ARG A 64 0.79 -0.85 -9.45
CA ARG A 64 2.02 -0.36 -10.07
C ARG A 64 2.29 1.09 -9.70
N TRP A 65 1.27 1.91 -9.73
CA TRP A 65 1.36 3.30 -9.30
C TRP A 65 1.76 3.39 -7.82
N ALA A 66 1.08 2.64 -6.96
CA ALA A 66 1.33 2.67 -5.52
C ALA A 66 2.77 2.26 -5.18
N VAL A 67 3.26 1.19 -5.79
CA VAL A 67 4.63 0.71 -5.58
C VAL A 67 5.64 1.76 -6.03
N ARG A 68 5.44 2.33 -7.21
CA ARG A 68 6.34 3.37 -7.74
C ARG A 68 6.40 4.59 -6.82
N GLU A 69 5.23 5.08 -6.41
CA GLU A 69 5.18 6.27 -5.54
C GLU A 69 5.77 5.98 -4.17
N PHE A 70 5.51 4.78 -3.64
CA PHE A 70 6.08 4.39 -2.36
C PHE A 70 7.60 4.30 -2.43
N LEU A 71 8.16 3.68 -3.47
CA LEU A 71 9.60 3.56 -3.62
C LEU A 71 10.27 4.92 -3.81
N ASN A 72 9.65 5.83 -4.55
CA ASN A 72 10.17 7.19 -4.70
C ASN A 72 10.24 7.90 -3.35
N TRP A 73 9.19 7.80 -2.55
CA TRP A 73 9.16 8.38 -1.22
C TRP A 73 10.21 7.73 -0.31
N LEU A 74 10.31 6.40 -0.37
CA LEU A 74 11.26 5.63 0.44
C LEU A 74 12.70 6.09 0.19
N HIS A 75 13.08 6.24 -1.08
CA HIS A 75 14.42 6.69 -1.44
C HIS A 75 14.68 8.14 -1.08
N ALA A 76 13.66 8.99 -1.19
CA ALA A 76 13.80 10.41 -0.88
C ALA A 76 13.88 10.68 0.63
N ARG A 77 13.11 9.95 1.41
CA ARG A 77 12.97 10.22 2.85
C ARG A 77 13.72 9.25 3.75
N ARG A 78 14.00 8.04 3.27
CA ARG A 78 14.68 7.00 4.05
C ARG A 78 14.11 6.88 5.47
N PRO A 79 12.81 6.58 5.61
CA PRO A 79 12.19 6.48 6.94
C PRO A 79 12.88 5.40 7.79
N PRO A 80 12.84 5.52 9.13
CA PRO A 80 13.47 4.52 10.00
C PRO A 80 12.76 3.17 9.98
N GLN A 81 11.46 3.17 9.73
CA GLN A 81 10.65 1.96 9.68
C GLN A 81 9.34 2.24 8.94
N PHE A 82 8.68 1.19 8.56
CA PHE A 82 7.29 1.22 8.10
C PHE A 82 6.71 -0.18 8.22
N TRP A 83 5.39 -0.27 8.15
CA TRP A 83 4.72 -1.57 8.21
C TRP A 83 3.42 -1.54 7.43
N PHE A 84 2.95 -2.70 7.03
CA PHE A 84 1.64 -2.82 6.43
C PHE A 84 0.97 -4.12 6.84
N CYS A 85 -0.35 -4.13 6.82
CA CYS A 85 -1.16 -5.30 7.04
C CYS A 85 -1.71 -5.81 5.71
N THR A 86 -1.84 -7.12 5.60
CA THR A 86 -2.54 -7.74 4.47
C THR A 86 -3.95 -8.12 4.92
N ASP A 87 -4.78 -8.51 3.97
CA ASP A 87 -6.18 -8.88 4.27
C ASP A 87 -6.35 -10.34 4.70
N GLY A 88 -5.25 -11.06 4.88
CA GLY A 88 -5.29 -12.47 5.24
C GLY A 88 -5.67 -13.41 4.10
N GLU A 89 -5.90 -12.88 2.91
CA GLU A 89 -6.22 -13.68 1.74
C GLU A 89 -4.99 -14.46 1.26
N GLU A 90 -5.04 -15.77 1.37
CA GLU A 90 -3.92 -16.63 1.01
C GLU A 90 -3.52 -16.48 -0.46
N SER A 91 -4.49 -16.28 -1.34
CA SER A 91 -4.23 -16.09 -2.76
C SER A 91 -3.39 -14.84 -3.07
N ARG A 92 -3.41 -13.86 -2.18
CA ARG A 92 -2.66 -12.62 -2.32
C ARG A 92 -1.37 -12.61 -1.51
N ARG A 93 -1.19 -13.58 -0.63
CA ARG A 93 -0.04 -13.64 0.26
C ARG A 93 1.27 -13.74 -0.50
N SER A 94 1.34 -14.53 -1.55
CA SER A 94 2.54 -14.66 -2.37
C SER A 94 2.89 -13.35 -3.09
N LEU A 95 1.88 -12.57 -3.46
CA LEU A 95 2.08 -11.25 -4.06
C LEU A 95 2.70 -10.29 -3.04
N TYR A 96 2.16 -10.26 -1.82
CA TYR A 96 2.69 -9.41 -0.75
C TYR A 96 4.11 -9.81 -0.38
N LEU A 97 4.39 -11.11 -0.29
CA LEU A 97 5.74 -11.60 -0.01
C LEU A 97 6.73 -11.18 -1.10
N ARG A 98 6.30 -11.20 -2.35
CA ARG A 98 7.14 -10.77 -3.46
C ARG A 98 7.52 -9.30 -3.33
N TYR A 99 6.56 -8.44 -2.99
CA TYR A 99 6.85 -7.03 -2.74
C TYR A 99 7.72 -6.83 -1.51
N ALA A 100 7.49 -7.62 -0.46
CA ALA A 100 8.31 -7.56 0.75
C ALA A 100 9.78 -7.87 0.45
N LEU A 101 10.04 -8.92 -0.34
CA LEU A 101 11.39 -9.28 -0.74
C LEU A 101 12.06 -8.19 -1.58
N LYS A 102 11.30 -7.54 -2.46
CA LYS A 102 11.83 -6.41 -3.23
C LYS A 102 12.24 -5.25 -2.33
N LEU A 103 11.45 -4.97 -1.29
CA LEU A 103 11.76 -3.89 -0.37
C LEU A 103 13.05 -4.15 0.42
N GLU A 104 13.40 -5.41 0.65
CA GLU A 104 14.68 -5.73 1.28
C GLU A 104 15.86 -5.29 0.42
N GLU A 105 15.72 -5.32 -0.90
CA GLU A 105 16.75 -4.84 -1.83
C GLU A 105 16.99 -3.34 -1.71
N HIS A 106 16.04 -2.62 -1.14
CA HIS A 106 16.12 -1.17 -0.97
C HIS A 106 16.67 -0.75 0.40
N GLY A 107 17.27 -1.67 1.15
CA GLY A 107 17.95 -1.37 2.38
C GLY A 107 17.13 -1.54 3.65
N TYR A 108 16.09 -2.36 3.60
CA TYR A 108 15.22 -2.62 4.75
C TYR A 108 15.21 -4.11 5.10
N ALA A 109 15.18 -4.40 6.39
CA ALA A 109 15.00 -5.76 6.87
C ALA A 109 13.51 -5.99 7.15
N CYS A 110 12.98 -7.10 6.65
CA CYS A 110 11.59 -7.45 6.82
C CYS A 110 11.41 -8.39 8.01
N TYR A 111 10.47 -8.06 8.86
CA TYR A 111 10.07 -8.90 10.00
C TYR A 111 8.58 -9.16 9.92
N ALA A 112 8.17 -10.42 9.88
CA ALA A 112 6.76 -10.78 9.96
C ALA A 112 6.35 -10.72 11.43
N SER A 113 5.53 -9.72 11.80
CA SER A 113 5.05 -9.56 13.17
C SER A 113 3.90 -10.52 13.48
N SER A 114 3.16 -10.92 12.43
CA SER A 114 2.08 -11.88 12.50
C SER A 114 1.86 -12.43 11.09
N GLU A 115 0.85 -13.27 10.91
CA GLU A 115 0.53 -13.80 9.58
C GLU A 115 0.16 -12.71 8.59
N ASP A 116 -0.40 -11.60 9.08
CA ASP A 116 -0.96 -10.56 8.24
C ASP A 116 -0.19 -9.25 8.28
N THR A 117 0.86 -9.16 9.11
CA THR A 117 1.57 -7.90 9.30
C THR A 117 3.04 -8.06 8.97
N PHE A 118 3.53 -7.20 8.09
CA PHE A 118 4.93 -7.13 7.70
C PHE A 118 5.51 -5.80 8.17
N ARG A 119 6.59 -5.87 8.93
CA ARG A 119 7.29 -4.70 9.46
C ARG A 119 8.68 -4.61 8.84
N PHE A 120 9.04 -3.42 8.44
CA PHE A 120 10.33 -3.16 7.80
C PHE A 120 11.10 -2.15 8.63
N VAL A 121 12.36 -2.46 8.87
CA VAL A 121 13.27 -1.58 9.62
C VAL A 121 14.47 -1.29 8.74
N ARG A 122 14.86 -0.01 8.69
CA ARG A 122 16.01 0.42 7.90
C ARG A 122 17.28 -0.24 8.44
N ARG A 123 18.05 -0.83 7.53
CA ARG A 123 19.33 -1.44 7.90
C ARG A 123 20.34 -0.33 8.19
N ALA A 124 21.20 -0.57 9.15
CA ALA A 124 22.35 0.30 9.41
C ALA A 124 23.30 0.21 8.22
N GLU A 125 23.76 1.36 7.77
CA GLU A 125 24.77 1.43 6.72
C GLU A 125 26.18 1.37 7.30
#